data_a0091878131732b132e4e5b82ad79ef1
#
_entry.id   a0091878131732b132e4e5b82ad79ef1
#
_cell.length_a   1.000
_cell.length_b   1.000
_cell.length_c   1.000
_cell.angle_alpha   90.00
_cell.angle_beta   90.00
_cell.angle_gamma   90.00
#
_symmetry.space_group_name_H-M   'P 1'
#
loop_
_entity.id
_entity.type
_entity.pdbx_description
1 polymer ?
#
loop_
_entity_poly.entity_id
_entity_poly.type
_entity_poly.pdbx_seq_one_letter_code
_entity_poly.pdbx_strand_id
1 'polypeptide(L)'
;MDHEKISDSYFAPGYTEYNNRLQYQEYDVSSLLKGKNRFVLTAELADGWYTGRLGLCNKENCYGKKRALLVELHLTLSDGSKQIIGTDASFEVTTDGPRRHASFFDGEEYDARINIDNASFVNATEYTGTVPPAFVPMQGVPVRLHEQLKPKRIFQDRDGITLIDFGRNMAGIVKIGPFTAKEGQKVVIRHGELIQNDKLYTGNLRTAKQTLTYTCKEGINEYLPEFCYMGFQYISVEGMEVSEENICAYEIYSDMESIGSFHCSDERINQFQRNIVTSLKANFVDI
;
A
#
# COMPACT_ATOMS: atom_id res chain seq x y z
N MET A 1 -15.37 6.40 -3.96
CA MET A 1 -16.63 6.80 -4.62
C MET A 1 -16.61 8.31 -4.81
N ASP A 2 -16.80 8.81 -6.02
CA ASP A 2 -16.69 10.23 -6.35
C ASP A 2 -15.38 10.87 -5.80
N HIS A 3 -14.24 10.18 -5.97
CA HIS A 3 -12.91 10.51 -5.46
C HIS A 3 -12.71 10.42 -3.94
N GLU A 4 -13.75 10.09 -3.16
CA GLU A 4 -13.60 9.79 -1.74
C GLU A 4 -13.28 8.30 -1.54
N LYS A 5 -12.29 8.01 -0.67
CA LYS A 5 -12.00 6.63 -0.28
C LYS A 5 -13.14 6.07 0.57
N ILE A 6 -13.55 4.84 0.28
CA ILE A 6 -14.58 4.13 1.02
C ILE A 6 -14.03 3.65 2.38
N SER A 7 -12.74 3.35 2.44
CA SER A 7 -12.07 2.84 3.63
C SER A 7 -10.63 3.35 3.73
N ASP A 8 -10.11 3.35 4.94
CA ASP A 8 -8.70 3.62 5.27
C ASP A 8 -7.85 2.34 5.33
N SER A 9 -8.46 1.17 5.06
CA SER A 9 -7.75 -0.11 5.04
C SER A 9 -6.86 -0.27 3.81
N TYR A 10 -5.73 -0.93 4.03
CA TYR A 10 -4.74 -1.27 3.02
C TYR A 10 -4.84 -2.74 2.64
N PHE A 11 -4.43 -3.07 1.42
CA PHE A 11 -4.23 -4.42 0.90
C PHE A 11 -5.48 -5.33 0.91
N ALA A 12 -6.68 -4.72 0.86
CA ALA A 12 -7.91 -5.50 0.71
C ALA A 12 -7.88 -6.32 -0.61
N PRO A 13 -8.46 -7.51 -0.64
CA PRO A 13 -9.26 -8.19 0.40
C PRO A 13 -8.43 -8.96 1.45
N GLY A 14 -7.10 -8.87 1.44
CA GLY A 14 -6.21 -9.61 2.31
C GLY A 14 -5.77 -10.95 1.74
N TYR A 15 -4.85 -11.62 2.45
CA TYR A 15 -4.31 -12.91 2.05
C TYR A 15 -5.17 -14.08 2.56
N THR A 16 -5.42 -15.04 1.67
CA THR A 16 -5.98 -16.35 2.00
C THR A 16 -5.36 -17.39 1.07
N GLU A 17 -5.65 -18.67 1.29
CA GLU A 17 -5.43 -19.67 0.24
C GLU A 17 -6.49 -19.48 -0.86
N TYR A 18 -6.16 -18.66 -1.85
CA TYR A 18 -7.10 -18.18 -2.87
C TYR A 18 -7.74 -19.27 -3.73
N ASN A 19 -7.16 -20.48 -3.76
CA ASN A 19 -7.79 -21.63 -4.43
C ASN A 19 -8.98 -22.18 -3.63
N ASN A 20 -9.05 -21.91 -2.33
CA ASN A 20 -10.06 -22.44 -1.43
C ASN A 20 -11.09 -21.39 -1.03
N ARG A 21 -10.66 -20.14 -0.80
CA ARG A 21 -11.56 -19.07 -0.34
C ARG A 21 -11.01 -17.69 -0.68
N LEU A 22 -11.92 -16.75 -0.87
CA LEU A 22 -11.65 -15.32 -0.91
C LEU A 22 -12.38 -14.62 0.23
N GLN A 23 -11.71 -13.66 0.84
CA GLN A 23 -12.36 -12.72 1.76
C GLN A 23 -13.01 -11.58 0.98
N TYR A 24 -14.12 -11.06 1.52
CA TYR A 24 -14.73 -9.83 1.06
C TYR A 24 -14.90 -8.85 2.21
N GLN A 25 -14.97 -7.57 1.90
CA GLN A 25 -15.21 -6.49 2.84
C GLN A 25 -16.60 -5.91 2.60
N GLU A 26 -17.23 -5.46 3.69
CA GLU A 26 -18.51 -4.75 3.66
C GLU A 26 -18.28 -3.32 4.16
N TYR A 27 -18.82 -2.36 3.44
CA TYR A 27 -18.69 -0.94 3.76
C TYR A 27 -20.05 -0.27 3.72
N ASP A 28 -20.41 0.46 4.78
CA ASP A 28 -21.57 1.34 4.74
C ASP A 28 -21.22 2.63 3.99
N VAL A 29 -21.80 2.76 2.80
CA VAL A 29 -21.62 3.92 1.94
C VAL A 29 -22.82 4.86 1.94
N SER A 30 -23.78 4.69 2.86
CA SER A 30 -25.01 5.46 2.94
C SER A 30 -24.75 6.96 3.03
N SER A 31 -23.75 7.39 3.79
CA SER A 31 -23.37 8.79 3.93
C SER A 31 -22.84 9.38 2.64
N LEU A 32 -22.11 8.61 1.84
CA LEU A 32 -21.51 9.00 0.55
C LEU A 32 -22.57 9.14 -0.55
N LEU A 33 -23.68 8.41 -0.42
CA LEU A 33 -24.77 8.37 -1.41
C LEU A 33 -25.93 9.32 -1.07
N LYS A 34 -25.99 9.81 0.16
CA LYS A 34 -27.12 10.63 0.64
C LYS A 34 -27.33 11.88 -0.25
N GLY A 35 -28.54 11.97 -0.82
CA GLY A 35 -28.95 13.09 -1.66
C GLY A 35 -28.35 13.09 -3.07
N LYS A 36 -27.65 12.03 -3.48
CA LYS A 36 -27.10 11.89 -4.82
C LYS A 36 -28.01 11.04 -5.71
N ASN A 37 -28.25 11.53 -6.93
CA ASN A 37 -28.95 10.79 -7.99
C ASN A 37 -27.96 10.09 -8.95
N ARG A 38 -26.68 10.42 -8.84
CA ARG A 38 -25.60 9.85 -9.65
C ARG A 38 -24.32 9.78 -8.82
N PHE A 39 -23.56 8.74 -8.99
CA PHE A 39 -22.23 8.55 -8.38
C PHE A 39 -21.34 7.76 -9.33
N VAL A 40 -20.04 7.84 -9.08
CA VAL A 40 -19.04 7.02 -9.78
C VAL A 40 -18.33 6.16 -8.74
N LEU A 41 -18.35 4.85 -8.94
CA LEU A 41 -17.55 3.90 -8.17
C LEU A 41 -16.30 3.56 -8.98
N THR A 42 -15.14 3.81 -8.40
CA THR A 42 -13.83 3.47 -8.96
C THR A 42 -13.10 2.51 -8.05
N ALA A 43 -12.39 1.56 -8.63
CA ALA A 43 -11.48 0.69 -7.92
C ALA A 43 -10.15 0.59 -8.67
N GLU A 44 -9.06 0.59 -7.93
CA GLU A 44 -7.72 0.34 -8.45
C GLU A 44 -7.24 -1.03 -7.97
N LEU A 45 -6.65 -1.81 -8.87
CA LEU A 45 -6.16 -3.16 -8.59
C LEU A 45 -4.66 -3.24 -8.84
N ALA A 46 -3.95 -3.81 -7.88
CA ALA A 46 -2.52 -4.11 -8.00
C ALA A 46 -2.27 -5.62 -7.85
N ASP A 47 -1.02 -6.03 -7.98
CA ASP A 47 -0.64 -7.45 -7.99
C ASP A 47 -0.91 -8.15 -6.66
N GLY A 48 -0.62 -7.49 -5.53
CA GLY A 48 -0.80 -8.04 -4.20
C GLY A 48 -0.15 -9.42 -4.04
N TRP A 49 -0.77 -10.27 -3.22
CA TRP A 49 -0.36 -11.67 -3.07
C TRP A 49 -0.84 -12.57 -4.20
N TYR A 50 -1.84 -12.16 -4.98
CA TYR A 50 -2.48 -13.03 -5.97
C TYR A 50 -1.65 -13.21 -7.25
N THR A 51 -1.25 -12.11 -7.88
CA THR A 51 -0.43 -12.13 -9.11
C THR A 51 1.01 -11.72 -8.87
N GLY A 52 1.30 -11.10 -7.72
CA GLY A 52 2.60 -10.56 -7.39
C GLY A 52 3.69 -11.63 -7.22
N ARG A 53 4.91 -11.15 -7.18
CA ARG A 53 6.08 -11.96 -6.92
C ARG A 53 6.19 -12.25 -5.43
N LEU A 54 6.26 -13.52 -5.06
CA LEU A 54 6.28 -13.96 -3.67
C LEU A 54 7.41 -14.94 -3.37
N GLY A 55 7.84 -14.92 -2.11
CA GLY A 55 8.69 -15.92 -1.52
C GLY A 55 10.13 -15.96 -2.04
N LEU A 56 10.88 -16.89 -1.49
CA LEU A 56 12.32 -17.05 -1.74
C LEU A 56 12.66 -17.48 -3.17
N CYS A 57 11.73 -18.13 -3.85
CA CYS A 57 11.93 -18.71 -5.18
C CYS A 57 11.57 -17.76 -6.32
N ASN A 58 11.30 -16.49 -6.01
CA ASN A 58 10.96 -15.49 -7.02
C ASN A 58 9.78 -15.90 -7.92
N LYS A 59 8.80 -16.57 -7.35
CA LYS A 59 7.62 -17.03 -8.08
C LYS A 59 6.63 -15.89 -8.26
N GLU A 60 6.13 -15.76 -9.49
CA GLU A 60 5.04 -14.86 -9.85
C GLU A 60 3.78 -15.65 -10.17
N ASN A 61 2.63 -15.01 -10.04
CA ASN A 61 1.34 -15.59 -10.44
C ASN A 61 1.02 -16.91 -9.74
N CYS A 62 1.35 -17.02 -8.44
CA CYS A 62 1.17 -18.27 -7.68
C CYS A 62 -0.28 -18.75 -7.68
N TYR A 63 -1.24 -17.83 -7.69
CA TYR A 63 -2.66 -18.13 -7.65
C TYR A 63 -3.37 -17.83 -8.97
N GLY A 64 -2.87 -16.91 -9.78
CA GLY A 64 -3.46 -16.57 -11.06
C GLY A 64 -2.71 -15.46 -11.79
N LYS A 65 -2.99 -15.30 -13.08
CA LYS A 65 -2.35 -14.32 -13.96
C LYS A 65 -3.23 -13.10 -14.26
N LYS A 66 -4.50 -13.15 -13.93
CA LYS A 66 -5.47 -12.11 -14.22
C LYS A 66 -6.08 -11.61 -12.92
N ARG A 67 -5.97 -10.31 -12.69
CA ARG A 67 -6.70 -9.64 -11.63
C ARG A 67 -8.17 -9.51 -12.03
N ALA A 68 -9.06 -9.68 -11.07
CA ALA A 68 -10.49 -9.50 -11.26
C ALA A 68 -11.09 -8.78 -10.06
N LEU A 69 -12.21 -8.12 -10.24
CA LEU A 69 -12.94 -7.41 -9.21
C LEU A 69 -14.40 -7.89 -9.20
N LEU A 70 -14.90 -8.21 -8.03
CA LEU A 70 -16.32 -8.43 -7.77
C LEU A 70 -16.78 -7.41 -6.72
N VAL A 71 -17.73 -6.59 -7.08
CA VAL A 71 -18.38 -5.62 -6.18
C VAL A 71 -19.88 -5.70 -6.35
N GLU A 72 -20.58 -5.65 -5.24
CA GLU A 72 -22.04 -5.48 -5.22
C GLU A 72 -22.40 -4.27 -4.36
N LEU A 73 -23.23 -3.38 -4.88
CA LEU A 73 -23.83 -2.30 -4.13
C LEU A 73 -25.29 -2.64 -3.81
N HIS A 74 -25.58 -2.85 -2.56
CA HIS A 74 -26.91 -3.16 -2.08
C HIS A 74 -27.61 -1.88 -1.62
N LEU A 75 -28.69 -1.52 -2.33
CA LEU A 75 -29.46 -0.31 -2.07
C LEU A 75 -30.83 -0.68 -1.48
N THR A 76 -31.24 0.07 -0.46
CA THR A 76 -32.65 0.11 -0.01
C THR A 76 -33.20 1.48 -0.39
N LEU A 77 -34.17 1.50 -1.29
CA LEU A 77 -34.78 2.72 -1.81
C LEU A 77 -35.84 3.28 -0.82
N SER A 78 -36.26 4.52 -1.04
CA SER A 78 -37.21 5.22 -0.16
C SER A 78 -38.58 4.54 -0.05
N ASP A 79 -38.97 3.77 -1.05
CA ASP A 79 -40.19 2.96 -1.07
C ASP A 79 -40.04 1.59 -0.39
N GLY A 80 -38.85 1.30 0.16
CA GLY A 80 -38.51 0.02 0.81
C GLY A 80 -38.09 -1.08 -0.17
N SER A 81 -38.10 -0.85 -1.46
CA SER A 81 -37.60 -1.81 -2.46
C SER A 81 -36.08 -1.95 -2.36
N LYS A 82 -35.57 -3.11 -2.74
CA LYS A 82 -34.13 -3.42 -2.75
C LYS A 82 -33.64 -3.54 -4.17
N GLN A 83 -32.47 -2.97 -4.42
CA GLN A 83 -31.76 -3.08 -5.69
C GLN A 83 -30.30 -3.49 -5.42
N ILE A 84 -29.77 -4.39 -6.26
CA ILE A 84 -28.36 -4.77 -6.24
C ILE A 84 -27.76 -4.34 -7.58
N ILE A 85 -26.65 -3.62 -7.52
CA ILE A 85 -25.83 -3.25 -8.68
C ILE A 85 -24.50 -3.98 -8.53
N GLY A 86 -24.23 -4.94 -9.42
CA GLY A 86 -22.99 -5.72 -9.42
C GLY A 86 -22.06 -5.32 -10.57
N THR A 87 -20.80 -5.70 -10.46
CA THR A 87 -19.84 -5.58 -11.56
C THR A 87 -20.21 -6.52 -12.70
N ASP A 88 -20.18 -6.00 -13.90
CA ASP A 88 -20.46 -6.74 -15.15
C ASP A 88 -19.63 -6.18 -16.33
N ALA A 89 -19.88 -6.66 -17.54
CA ALA A 89 -19.18 -6.22 -18.74
C ALA A 89 -19.48 -4.77 -19.16
N SER A 90 -20.41 -4.06 -18.52
CA SER A 90 -20.66 -2.64 -18.76
C SER A 90 -19.69 -1.71 -18.02
N PHE A 91 -18.95 -2.25 -17.04
CA PHE A 91 -17.89 -1.51 -16.37
C PHE A 91 -16.75 -1.20 -17.35
N GLU A 92 -16.14 -0.05 -17.15
CA GLU A 92 -15.01 0.39 -17.97
C GLU A 92 -13.70 0.24 -17.19
N VAL A 93 -12.66 -0.22 -17.87
CA VAL A 93 -11.33 -0.46 -17.28
C VAL A 93 -10.25 0.19 -18.13
N THR A 94 -9.15 0.58 -17.49
CA THR A 94 -7.94 1.05 -18.14
C THR A 94 -6.70 0.54 -17.42
N THR A 95 -5.60 0.39 -18.16
CA THR A 95 -4.26 0.14 -17.62
C THR A 95 -3.34 1.37 -17.74
N ASP A 96 -3.90 2.48 -18.22
CA ASP A 96 -3.14 3.70 -18.50
C ASP A 96 -3.17 4.72 -17.35
N GLY A 97 -3.40 4.24 -16.13
CA GLY A 97 -3.34 5.06 -14.92
C GLY A 97 -1.92 5.46 -14.53
N PRO A 98 -1.78 6.39 -13.56
CA PRO A 98 -0.50 6.92 -13.12
C PRO A 98 0.37 5.88 -12.39
N ARG A 99 -0.21 4.88 -11.74
CA ARG A 99 0.50 3.77 -11.10
C ARG A 99 0.92 2.76 -12.15
N ARG A 100 2.18 2.76 -12.51
CA ARG A 100 2.73 1.94 -13.61
C ARG A 100 3.11 0.53 -13.14
N HIS A 101 3.48 0.40 -11.86
CA HIS A 101 3.81 -0.87 -11.23
C HIS A 101 3.51 -0.80 -9.73
N ALA A 102 3.06 -1.90 -9.12
CA ALA A 102 2.94 -2.04 -7.69
C ALA A 102 3.05 -3.51 -7.28
N SER A 103 4.00 -3.80 -6.41
CA SER A 103 4.29 -5.16 -5.92
C SER A 103 4.87 -5.07 -4.51
N PHE A 104 4.52 -6.02 -3.64
CA PHE A 104 5.10 -6.10 -2.29
C PHE A 104 6.61 -6.33 -2.29
N PHE A 105 7.15 -7.01 -3.30
CA PHE A 105 8.59 -7.28 -3.40
C PHE A 105 9.38 -6.17 -4.07
N ASP A 106 8.82 -5.61 -5.15
CA ASP A 106 9.56 -4.67 -5.96
C ASP A 106 9.35 -3.23 -5.52
N GLY A 107 8.17 -2.93 -4.99
CA GLY A 107 7.75 -1.59 -4.63
C GLY A 107 6.79 -1.01 -5.64
N GLU A 108 6.84 0.29 -5.86
CA GLU A 108 5.83 1.01 -6.62
C GLU A 108 6.47 2.01 -7.58
N GLU A 109 5.93 2.07 -8.80
CA GLU A 109 6.29 3.08 -9.81
C GLU A 109 5.06 3.93 -10.11
N TYR A 110 5.19 5.25 -9.91
CA TYR A 110 4.12 6.22 -10.12
C TYR A 110 4.57 7.36 -11.01
N ASP A 111 3.76 7.69 -12.02
CA ASP A 111 4.00 8.81 -12.93
C ASP A 111 2.93 9.89 -12.75
N ALA A 112 3.26 10.94 -12.00
CA ALA A 112 2.34 12.03 -11.67
C ALA A 112 1.95 12.91 -12.86
N ARG A 113 2.57 12.72 -14.02
CA ARG A 113 2.23 13.44 -15.25
C ARG A 113 0.96 12.86 -15.91
N ILE A 114 0.64 11.61 -15.58
CA ILE A 114 -0.51 10.91 -16.15
C ILE A 114 -1.77 11.33 -15.39
N ASN A 115 -2.72 11.93 -16.11
CA ASN A 115 -4.06 12.17 -15.60
C ASN A 115 -4.98 11.04 -16.07
N ILE A 116 -5.54 10.29 -15.13
CA ILE A 116 -6.45 9.17 -15.40
C ILE A 116 -7.70 9.61 -16.17
N ASP A 117 -8.14 10.84 -16.02
CA ASP A 117 -9.31 11.39 -16.74
C ASP A 117 -9.10 11.46 -18.26
N ASN A 118 -7.84 11.45 -18.70
CA ASN A 118 -7.47 11.46 -20.12
C ASN A 118 -7.14 10.05 -20.65
N ALA A 119 -7.25 9.01 -19.81
CA ALA A 119 -6.94 7.65 -20.21
C ALA A 119 -8.04 7.08 -21.14
N SER A 120 -7.63 6.15 -21.99
CA SER A 120 -8.57 5.38 -22.80
C SER A 120 -9.13 4.23 -21.99
N PHE A 121 -10.46 4.15 -21.91
CA PHE A 121 -11.16 3.07 -21.23
C PHE A 121 -11.77 2.11 -22.25
N VAL A 122 -11.83 0.85 -21.88
CA VAL A 122 -12.49 -0.22 -22.63
C VAL A 122 -13.44 -0.97 -21.70
N ASN A 123 -14.46 -1.61 -22.27
CA ASN A 123 -15.36 -2.44 -21.46
C ASN A 123 -14.61 -3.56 -20.74
N ALA A 124 -15.02 -3.83 -19.52
CA ALA A 124 -14.52 -4.96 -18.75
C ALA A 124 -14.86 -6.29 -19.44
N THR A 125 -14.03 -7.28 -19.20
CA THR A 125 -14.31 -8.65 -19.66
C THR A 125 -14.66 -9.50 -18.44
N GLU A 126 -15.74 -10.26 -18.54
CA GLU A 126 -16.11 -11.19 -17.48
C GLU A 126 -15.01 -12.22 -17.22
N TYR A 127 -14.75 -12.48 -15.95
CA TYR A 127 -13.77 -13.48 -15.55
C TYR A 127 -14.33 -14.88 -15.78
N THR A 128 -13.69 -15.65 -16.65
CA THR A 128 -14.07 -17.02 -17.01
C THR A 128 -13.17 -18.09 -16.36
N GLY A 129 -12.31 -17.69 -15.42
CA GLY A 129 -11.43 -18.62 -14.70
C GLY A 129 -12.14 -19.36 -13.57
N THR A 130 -11.37 -20.17 -12.85
CA THR A 130 -11.87 -20.87 -11.66
C THR A 130 -12.14 -19.86 -10.56
N VAL A 131 -13.35 -19.85 -10.04
CA VAL A 131 -13.75 -19.07 -8.87
C VAL A 131 -13.59 -19.95 -7.63
N PRO A 132 -13.00 -19.46 -6.55
CA PRO A 132 -12.90 -20.19 -5.30
C PRO A 132 -14.28 -20.63 -4.80
N PRO A 133 -14.37 -21.80 -4.14
CA PRO A 133 -15.66 -22.34 -3.73
C PRO A 133 -16.31 -21.55 -2.59
N ALA A 134 -15.58 -20.67 -1.90
CA ALA A 134 -16.10 -19.91 -0.78
C ALA A 134 -15.71 -18.43 -0.83
N PHE A 135 -16.71 -17.57 -0.68
CA PHE A 135 -16.54 -16.16 -0.32
C PHE A 135 -16.92 -16.02 1.16
N VAL A 136 -16.00 -15.48 1.96
CA VAL A 136 -16.19 -15.33 3.40
C VAL A 136 -15.98 -13.88 3.80
N PRO A 137 -16.73 -13.35 4.78
CA PRO A 137 -16.45 -12.01 5.29
C PRO A 137 -15.07 -11.97 5.90
N MET A 138 -14.40 -10.82 5.81
CA MET A 138 -13.12 -10.60 6.44
C MET A 138 -13.21 -10.91 7.94
N GLN A 139 -12.35 -11.78 8.43
CA GLN A 139 -12.36 -12.26 9.81
C GLN A 139 -11.29 -11.59 10.67
N GLY A 140 -10.26 -11.04 10.04
CA GLY A 140 -9.18 -10.33 10.69
C GLY A 140 -9.48 -8.84 10.90
N VAL A 141 -8.54 -8.16 11.53
CA VAL A 141 -8.54 -6.70 11.62
C VAL A 141 -7.90 -6.09 10.37
N PRO A 142 -8.36 -4.92 9.90
CA PRO A 142 -7.80 -4.31 8.70
C PRO A 142 -6.34 -3.88 8.90
N VAL A 143 -5.58 -3.89 7.84
CA VAL A 143 -4.26 -3.24 7.81
C VAL A 143 -4.45 -1.74 7.68
N ARG A 144 -3.79 -0.96 8.54
CA ARG A 144 -3.87 0.50 8.55
C ARG A 144 -2.52 1.16 8.73
N LEU A 145 -2.47 2.45 8.40
CA LEU A 145 -1.37 3.31 8.82
C LEU A 145 -1.54 3.68 10.29
N HIS A 146 -0.42 3.69 11.00
CA HIS A 146 -0.39 3.99 12.43
C HIS A 146 0.53 5.20 12.68
N GLU A 147 1.58 5.04 13.48
CA GLU A 147 2.45 6.13 13.88
C GLU A 147 3.18 6.75 12.68
N GLN A 148 3.15 8.08 12.61
CA GLN A 148 3.98 8.85 11.69
C GLN A 148 5.34 9.11 12.33
N LEU A 149 6.41 8.70 11.64
CA LEU A 149 7.79 8.91 12.05
C LEU A 149 8.43 9.98 11.17
N LYS A 150 9.00 10.98 11.83
CA LYS A 150 9.90 11.94 11.18
C LYS A 150 11.32 11.37 11.10
N PRO A 151 12.14 11.86 10.16
CA PRO A 151 13.56 11.56 10.17
C PRO A 151 14.21 11.83 11.53
N LYS A 152 14.87 10.85 12.11
CA LYS A 152 15.72 11.03 13.29
C LYS A 152 17.06 11.62 12.91
N ARG A 153 17.56 11.28 11.73
CA ARG A 153 18.80 11.80 11.16
C ARG A 153 18.75 11.76 9.64
N ILE A 154 19.20 12.86 9.02
CA ILE A 154 19.41 12.98 7.58
C ILE A 154 20.92 13.18 7.40
N PHE A 155 21.56 12.39 6.55
CA PHE A 155 23.00 12.43 6.30
C PHE A 155 23.31 11.95 4.89
N GLN A 156 24.54 12.08 4.45
CA GLN A 156 24.98 11.57 3.14
C GLN A 156 25.83 10.32 3.32
N ASP A 157 25.70 9.41 2.36
CA ASP A 157 26.63 8.29 2.25
C ASP A 157 27.97 8.73 1.62
N ARG A 158 28.91 7.80 1.50
CA ARG A 158 30.23 8.07 0.93
C ARG A 158 30.21 8.51 -0.54
N ASP A 159 29.12 8.29 -1.27
CA ASP A 159 28.95 8.67 -2.68
C ASP A 159 28.11 9.95 -2.82
N GLY A 160 27.70 10.57 -1.70
CA GLY A 160 26.88 11.78 -1.67
C GLY A 160 25.38 11.54 -1.80
N ILE A 161 24.90 10.28 -1.71
CA ILE A 161 23.47 9.95 -1.71
C ILE A 161 22.88 10.26 -0.35
N THR A 162 21.74 10.93 -0.32
CA THR A 162 21.04 11.23 0.94
C THR A 162 20.46 9.97 1.56
N LEU A 163 20.84 9.73 2.82
CA LEU A 163 20.33 8.67 3.68
C LEU A 163 19.49 9.25 4.81
N ILE A 164 18.43 8.53 5.16
CA ILE A 164 17.56 8.87 6.29
C ILE A 164 17.49 7.69 7.25
N ASP A 165 17.64 7.97 8.54
CA ASP A 165 17.43 7.04 9.64
C ASP A 165 16.14 7.43 10.37
N PHE A 166 15.15 6.54 10.43
CA PHE A 166 13.91 6.71 11.19
C PHE A 166 14.03 6.23 12.65
N GLY A 167 15.19 5.69 13.03
CA GLY A 167 15.54 5.36 14.42
C GLY A 167 15.05 4.00 14.90
N ARG A 168 14.25 3.28 14.14
CA ARG A 168 13.85 1.90 14.42
C ARG A 168 13.50 1.15 13.14
N ASN A 169 13.67 -0.15 13.15
CA ASN A 169 13.18 -1.00 12.07
C ASN A 169 11.66 -1.20 12.18
N MET A 170 10.96 -1.15 11.05
CA MET A 170 9.49 -1.23 10.98
C MET A 170 9.02 -1.82 9.66
N ALA A 171 7.80 -2.32 9.60
CA ALA A 171 7.04 -2.36 8.37
C ALA A 171 6.40 -0.99 8.14
N GLY A 172 6.61 -0.40 6.98
CA GLY A 172 6.19 0.98 6.77
C GLY A 172 6.07 1.39 5.31
N ILE A 173 5.55 2.60 5.15
CA ILE A 173 5.41 3.30 3.87
C ILE A 173 6.02 4.69 4.01
N VAL A 174 6.82 5.09 3.03
CA VAL A 174 7.42 6.44 2.99
C VAL A 174 6.51 7.39 2.21
N LYS A 175 6.15 8.50 2.83
CA LYS A 175 5.48 9.64 2.20
C LYS A 175 6.52 10.67 1.79
N ILE A 176 6.42 11.18 0.57
CA ILE A 176 7.19 12.30 0.06
C ILE A 176 6.28 13.50 -0.21
N GLY A 177 6.79 14.70 0.02
CA GLY A 177 6.13 15.96 -0.29
C GLY A 177 5.45 16.63 0.92
N PRO A 178 5.01 17.89 0.73
CA PRO A 178 5.10 18.62 -0.53
C PRO A 178 6.53 19.06 -0.89
N PHE A 179 6.87 19.03 -2.17
CA PHE A 179 8.10 19.59 -2.72
C PHE A 179 7.88 20.06 -4.16
N THR A 180 8.69 21.01 -4.63
CA THR A 180 8.61 21.50 -6.02
C THR A 180 9.58 20.74 -6.91
N ALA A 181 9.11 20.32 -8.08
CA ALA A 181 9.93 19.59 -9.06
C ALA A 181 9.61 20.05 -10.49
N LYS A 182 10.52 19.71 -11.41
CA LYS A 182 10.31 19.84 -12.85
C LYS A 182 9.62 18.59 -13.39
N GLU A 183 8.86 18.77 -14.46
CA GLU A 183 8.22 17.67 -15.16
C GLU A 183 9.26 16.62 -15.60
N GLY A 184 8.95 15.35 -15.31
CA GLY A 184 9.81 14.22 -15.63
C GLY A 184 10.99 13.99 -14.69
N GLN A 185 11.22 14.85 -13.69
CA GLN A 185 12.19 14.59 -12.63
C GLN A 185 11.81 13.30 -11.89
N LYS A 186 12.80 12.43 -11.68
CA LYS A 186 12.55 11.16 -10.99
C LYS A 186 13.07 11.22 -9.57
N VAL A 187 12.21 10.84 -8.62
CA VAL A 187 12.58 10.57 -7.24
C VAL A 187 12.65 9.06 -7.06
N VAL A 188 13.77 8.57 -6.54
CA VAL A 188 13.98 7.14 -6.28
C VAL A 188 14.31 6.96 -4.80
N ILE A 189 13.51 6.12 -4.13
CA ILE A 189 13.70 5.78 -2.74
C ILE A 189 13.93 4.28 -2.63
N ARG A 190 15.07 3.89 -2.05
CA ARG A 190 15.36 2.49 -1.72
C ARG A 190 15.31 2.30 -0.22
N HIS A 191 14.74 1.19 0.20
CA HIS A 191 14.54 0.87 1.60
C HIS A 191 15.52 -0.22 2.04
N GLY A 192 15.96 -0.14 3.30
CA GLY A 192 16.84 -1.14 3.89
C GLY A 192 16.87 -1.07 5.41
N GLU A 193 17.30 -2.14 6.03
CA GLU A 193 17.32 -2.29 7.48
C GLU A 193 18.68 -1.90 8.10
N LEU A 194 19.72 -1.85 7.30
CA LEU A 194 21.10 -1.70 7.75
C LEU A 194 21.88 -0.72 6.89
N ILE A 195 22.86 -0.06 7.53
CA ILE A 195 23.95 0.66 6.86
C ILE A 195 25.21 -0.20 6.98
N GLN A 196 25.90 -0.43 5.87
CA GLN A 196 27.17 -1.14 5.82
C GLN A 196 28.17 -0.40 4.95
N ASN A 197 29.37 -0.17 5.45
CA ASN A 197 30.41 0.60 4.74
C ASN A 197 29.90 1.97 4.26
N ASP A 198 29.21 2.68 5.15
CA ASP A 198 28.60 4.01 4.91
C ASP A 198 27.56 4.05 3.77
N LYS A 199 26.98 2.91 3.39
CA LYS A 199 25.92 2.81 2.35
C LYS A 199 24.71 2.03 2.86
N LEU A 200 23.56 2.30 2.27
CA LEU A 200 22.38 1.47 2.46
C LEU A 200 22.69 0.04 2.02
N TYR A 201 22.54 -0.92 2.94
CA TYR A 201 22.76 -2.33 2.66
C TYR A 201 21.45 -3.00 2.22
N THR A 202 21.45 -3.56 1.04
CA THR A 202 20.29 -4.24 0.45
C THR A 202 20.54 -5.72 0.15
N GLY A 203 21.71 -6.26 0.48
CA GLY A 203 22.07 -7.66 0.21
C GLY A 203 21.21 -8.69 0.94
N ASN A 204 20.63 -8.34 2.10
CA ASN A 204 19.69 -9.16 2.85
C ASN A 204 18.30 -9.25 2.19
N LEU A 205 17.97 -8.33 1.28
CA LEU A 205 16.67 -8.32 0.58
C LEU A 205 16.58 -9.41 -0.49
N ARG A 206 17.68 -10.11 -0.78
CA ARG A 206 17.75 -11.18 -1.78
C ARG A 206 17.34 -10.68 -3.17
N THR A 207 16.12 -10.99 -3.62
CA THR A 207 15.59 -10.59 -4.93
C THR A 207 14.56 -9.45 -4.83
N ALA A 208 14.17 -9.04 -3.63
CA ALA A 208 13.27 -7.90 -3.44
C ALA A 208 13.99 -6.59 -3.77
N LYS A 209 13.33 -5.69 -4.49
CA LYS A 209 13.90 -4.39 -4.86
C LYS A 209 13.61 -3.31 -3.84
N GLN A 210 12.45 -3.40 -3.18
CA GLN A 210 11.97 -2.46 -2.15
C GLN A 210 12.20 -1.00 -2.56
N THR A 211 11.80 -0.65 -3.78
CA THR A 211 12.09 0.64 -4.40
C THR A 211 10.80 1.37 -4.76
N LEU A 212 10.70 2.62 -4.34
CA LEU A 212 9.70 3.56 -4.82
C LEU A 212 10.34 4.42 -5.92
N THR A 213 9.70 4.47 -7.08
CA THR A 213 10.07 5.38 -8.17
C THR A 213 8.90 6.31 -8.47
N TYR A 214 9.11 7.61 -8.29
CA TYR A 214 8.11 8.62 -8.54
C TYR A 214 8.58 9.57 -9.64
N THR A 215 7.82 9.66 -10.74
CA THR A 215 8.08 10.62 -11.81
C THR A 215 7.22 11.86 -11.57
N CYS A 216 7.87 13.00 -11.37
CA CYS A 216 7.22 14.25 -11.00
C CYS A 216 6.46 14.90 -12.17
N LYS A 217 5.36 15.55 -11.85
CA LYS A 217 4.75 16.58 -12.68
C LYS A 217 5.40 17.93 -12.43
N GLU A 218 5.16 18.91 -13.29
CA GLU A 218 5.59 20.30 -13.07
C GLU A 218 4.93 20.88 -11.80
N GLY A 219 5.74 21.57 -10.97
CA GLY A 219 5.26 22.25 -9.76
C GLY A 219 5.26 21.37 -8.51
N ILE A 220 4.21 21.49 -7.69
CA ILE A 220 4.12 20.82 -6.38
C ILE A 220 3.79 19.34 -6.54
N ASN A 221 4.59 18.51 -5.89
CA ASN A 221 4.45 17.06 -5.86
C ASN A 221 4.34 16.55 -4.43
N GLU A 222 3.49 15.54 -4.25
CA GLU A 222 3.29 14.81 -2.99
C GLU A 222 2.84 13.40 -3.34
N TYR A 223 3.32 12.40 -2.63
CA TYR A 223 2.95 11.02 -2.87
C TYR A 223 3.07 10.13 -1.63
N LEU A 224 2.08 9.27 -1.45
CA LEU A 224 2.07 8.19 -0.48
C LEU A 224 1.72 6.90 -1.21
N PRO A 225 2.61 5.89 -1.27
CA PRO A 225 2.30 4.58 -1.85
C PRO A 225 1.09 3.91 -1.19
N GLU A 226 0.31 3.15 -1.97
CA GLU A 226 -0.93 2.53 -1.49
C GLU A 226 -0.97 1.02 -1.64
N PHE A 227 -0.11 0.45 -2.51
CA PHE A 227 -0.16 -0.98 -2.86
C PHE A 227 1.13 -1.73 -2.56
N CYS A 228 2.02 -1.13 -1.78
CA CYS A 228 3.21 -1.79 -1.27
C CYS A 228 3.53 -1.31 0.14
N TYR A 229 4.33 -2.07 0.84
CA TYR A 229 4.98 -1.69 2.09
C TYR A 229 6.36 -2.33 2.15
N MET A 230 7.25 -1.78 2.98
CA MET A 230 8.65 -2.20 3.06
C MET A 230 9.06 -2.44 4.51
N GLY A 231 10.01 -3.35 4.71
CA GLY A 231 10.73 -3.49 5.98
C GLY A 231 11.98 -2.61 5.95
N PHE A 232 12.06 -1.61 6.83
CA PHE A 232 13.21 -0.69 6.84
C PHE A 232 13.37 0.07 8.16
N GLN A 233 14.60 0.49 8.43
CA GLN A 233 14.95 1.58 9.33
C GLN A 233 15.52 2.75 8.55
N TYR A 234 16.23 2.46 7.46
CA TYR A 234 16.93 3.43 6.63
C TYR A 234 16.37 3.46 5.22
N ILE A 235 16.43 4.64 4.62
CA ILE A 235 16.17 4.80 3.18
C ILE A 235 17.29 5.61 2.54
N SER A 236 17.52 5.36 1.25
CA SER A 236 18.25 6.28 0.39
C SER A 236 17.29 7.05 -0.49
N VAL A 237 17.56 8.33 -0.70
CA VAL A 237 16.73 9.23 -1.52
C VAL A 237 17.60 9.88 -2.59
N GLU A 238 17.18 9.74 -3.83
CA GLU A 238 17.77 10.39 -4.99
C GLU A 238 16.72 11.22 -5.72
N GLY A 239 17.13 12.31 -6.33
CA GLY A 239 16.27 13.10 -7.22
C GLY A 239 15.40 14.15 -6.54
N MET A 240 15.51 14.38 -5.24
CA MET A 240 14.89 15.51 -4.54
C MET A 240 15.76 15.98 -3.38
N GLU A 241 15.62 17.24 -3.00
CA GLU A 241 16.16 17.73 -1.74
C GLU A 241 15.28 17.27 -0.57
N VAL A 242 15.90 16.76 0.48
CA VAL A 242 15.22 16.16 1.64
C VAL A 242 15.29 17.08 2.83
N SER A 243 14.15 17.28 3.49
CA SER A 243 14.02 17.96 4.78
C SER A 243 13.04 17.19 5.69
N GLU A 244 13.00 17.55 6.98
CA GLU A 244 12.02 16.95 7.92
C GLU A 244 10.56 17.31 7.60
N GLU A 245 10.32 18.32 6.75
CA GLU A 245 8.99 18.76 6.37
C GLU A 245 8.45 18.02 5.13
N ASN A 246 9.34 17.50 4.26
CA ASN A 246 8.93 16.94 2.98
C ASN A 246 9.11 15.43 2.87
N ILE A 247 9.46 14.75 3.97
CA ILE A 247 9.51 13.29 4.02
C ILE A 247 9.15 12.78 5.42
N CYS A 248 8.36 11.72 5.47
CA CYS A 248 8.08 10.97 6.69
C CYS A 248 7.79 9.51 6.35
N ALA A 249 7.79 8.66 7.36
CA ALA A 249 7.35 7.28 7.24
C ALA A 249 6.10 7.04 8.10
N TYR A 250 5.24 6.15 7.67
CA TYR A 250 4.15 5.62 8.49
C TYR A 250 4.40 4.16 8.77
N GLU A 251 4.25 3.74 10.02
CA GLU A 251 4.13 2.33 10.34
C GLU A 251 2.85 1.77 9.73
N ILE A 252 2.91 0.54 9.23
CA ILE A 252 1.75 -0.16 8.68
C ILE A 252 1.69 -1.57 9.26
N TYR A 253 0.56 -1.91 9.85
CA TYR A 253 0.29 -3.25 10.38
C TYR A 253 -1.21 -3.46 10.60
N SER A 254 -1.60 -4.72 10.84
CA SER A 254 -2.97 -5.09 11.20
C SER A 254 -3.41 -4.40 12.49
N ASP A 255 -4.56 -3.74 12.50
CA ASP A 255 -5.04 -2.84 13.56
C ASP A 255 -5.43 -3.60 14.83
N MET A 256 -4.43 -4.25 15.45
CA MET A 256 -4.59 -5.07 16.65
C MET A 256 -4.71 -4.21 17.88
N GLU A 257 -5.73 -4.47 18.68
CA GLU A 257 -5.91 -3.82 19.99
C GLU A 257 -4.86 -4.30 21.00
N SER A 258 -4.25 -3.35 21.72
CA SER A 258 -3.38 -3.67 22.84
C SER A 258 -4.22 -3.96 24.09
N ILE A 259 -4.24 -5.22 24.54
CA ILE A 259 -5.04 -5.68 25.66
C ILE A 259 -4.28 -5.72 27.00
N GLY A 260 -3.00 -5.33 27.00
CA GLY A 260 -2.19 -5.39 28.21
C GLY A 260 -0.94 -4.53 28.14
N SER A 261 -0.29 -4.37 29.29
CA SER A 261 0.97 -3.68 29.43
C SER A 261 1.90 -4.44 30.37
N PHE A 262 3.20 -4.27 30.18
CA PHE A 262 4.22 -4.83 31.05
C PHE A 262 5.24 -3.75 31.43
N HIS A 263 5.59 -3.71 32.72
CA HIS A 263 6.66 -2.89 33.24
C HIS A 263 7.29 -3.54 34.47
N CYS A 264 8.60 -3.47 34.61
CA CYS A 264 9.34 -3.92 35.79
C CYS A 264 10.47 -2.95 36.13
N SER A 265 11.16 -3.21 37.26
CA SER A 265 12.27 -2.36 37.73
C SER A 265 13.57 -2.47 36.90
N ASP A 266 13.73 -3.48 36.06
CA ASP A 266 14.90 -3.62 35.16
C ASP A 266 14.57 -3.03 33.78
N GLU A 267 15.22 -1.91 33.44
CA GLU A 267 14.97 -1.20 32.17
C GLU A 267 15.41 -2.03 30.94
N ARG A 268 16.34 -2.97 31.06
CA ARG A 268 16.72 -3.85 29.95
C ARG A 268 15.57 -4.80 29.59
N ILE A 269 14.82 -5.28 30.58
CA ILE A 269 13.63 -6.11 30.36
C ILE A 269 12.50 -5.27 29.76
N ASN A 270 12.30 -4.04 30.23
CA ASN A 270 11.34 -3.12 29.63
C ASN A 270 11.71 -2.81 28.18
N GLN A 271 12.98 -2.59 27.85
CA GLN A 271 13.44 -2.40 26.47
C GLN A 271 13.23 -3.65 25.63
N PHE A 272 13.49 -4.83 26.18
CA PHE A 272 13.25 -6.10 25.49
C PHE A 272 11.76 -6.27 25.15
N GLN A 273 10.86 -5.96 26.10
CA GLN A 273 9.42 -5.97 25.85
C GLN A 273 9.02 -5.00 24.72
N ARG A 274 9.55 -3.77 24.71
CA ARG A 274 9.31 -2.81 23.61
C ARG A 274 9.78 -3.36 22.26
N ASN A 275 10.95 -4.00 22.22
CA ASN A 275 11.48 -4.59 21.01
C ASN A 275 10.59 -5.73 20.49
N ILE A 276 10.07 -6.58 21.39
CA ILE A 276 9.13 -7.65 21.02
C ILE A 276 7.87 -7.07 20.40
N VAL A 277 7.25 -6.06 21.03
CA VAL A 277 6.03 -5.43 20.51
C VAL A 277 6.28 -4.77 19.14
N THR A 278 7.40 -4.07 18.98
CA THR A 278 7.78 -3.47 17.69
C THR A 278 7.99 -4.54 16.61
N SER A 279 8.68 -5.63 16.96
CA SER A 279 8.88 -6.76 16.03
C SER A 279 7.57 -7.43 15.66
N LEU A 280 6.65 -7.61 16.63
CA LEU A 280 5.31 -8.15 16.38
C LEU A 280 4.57 -7.28 15.35
N LYS A 281 4.48 -5.98 15.58
CA LYS A 281 3.84 -5.03 14.65
C LYS A 281 4.44 -5.09 13.25
N ALA A 282 5.78 -5.14 13.15
CA ALA A 282 6.49 -5.21 11.87
C ALA A 282 6.28 -6.54 11.10
N ASN A 283 5.75 -7.58 11.75
CA ASN A 283 5.51 -8.89 11.15
C ASN A 283 4.02 -9.21 10.97
N PHE A 284 3.12 -8.36 11.41
CA PHE A 284 1.68 -8.55 11.29
C PHE A 284 1.09 -7.53 10.31
N VAL A 285 1.27 -7.80 9.02
CA VAL A 285 0.65 -7.05 7.93
C VAL A 285 -0.27 -8.02 7.19
N ASP A 286 -1.49 -8.17 7.68
CA ASP A 286 -2.53 -9.11 7.26
C ASP A 286 -2.29 -10.57 7.71
N ILE A 287 -1.10 -11.10 7.54
CA ILE A 287 -0.67 -12.45 7.91
C ILE A 287 0.51 -12.41 8.88
#